data_e2827923325ac75af407fe32c24ad941
#
_entry.id   e2827923325ac75af407fe32c24ad941
#
_cell.length_a   1.000
_cell.length_b   1.000
_cell.length_c   1.000
_cell.angle_alpha   90.00
_cell.angle_beta   90.00
_cell.angle_gamma   90.00
#
_symmetry.space_group_name_H-M   'P 1'
#
loop_
_entity.id
_entity.type
_entity.pdbx_description
1 polymer ?
#
loop_
_entity_poly.entity_id
_entity_poly.type
_entity_poly.pdbx_seq_one_letter_code
_entity_poly.pdbx_strand_id
1 'polypeptide(L)'
;RLILVKELTEKGNRKTANTLELFSMLGGTDISYKTIERLYSDEFLQLALFNLLILSLKKRGVKEIDACGDATGYSLTISKHYSSYIKKLKDKAKEQNNFEKKCFVYNFALMDLKNKMYVCFGSSLRSEKEAFDKAMQMLRDVDVKIKSIRLDRYYSCPIYVNQFKESKVYIIPKKKVNLEHGAKWTETLGNFLFNTMEYLEEYFKRNNSESGWASDKKMFGWKISQKRYDRMDMA
;
A
#
# COMPACT_ATOMS: atom_id res chain seq x y z
N ARG A 1 -7.79 -7.82 17.62
CA ARG A 1 -8.42 -9.10 17.25
C ARG A 1 -9.65 -8.89 16.38
N LEU A 2 -10.60 -8.03 16.78
CA LEU A 2 -11.90 -7.84 16.10
C LEU A 2 -11.77 -7.42 14.62
N ILE A 3 -10.92 -6.45 14.32
CA ILE A 3 -10.63 -6.05 12.93
C ILE A 3 -10.02 -7.20 12.14
N LEU A 4 -9.05 -7.91 12.71
CA LEU A 4 -8.43 -9.05 12.03
C LEU A 4 -9.47 -10.13 11.69
N VAL A 5 -10.39 -10.44 12.61
CA VAL A 5 -11.49 -11.39 12.34
C VAL A 5 -12.40 -10.87 11.23
N LYS A 6 -12.74 -9.59 11.25
CA LYS A 6 -13.57 -8.98 10.21
C LYS A 6 -12.91 -9.06 8.82
N GLU A 7 -11.64 -8.68 8.71
CA GLU A 7 -10.93 -8.71 7.44
C GLU A 7 -10.75 -10.15 6.93
N LEU A 8 -10.38 -11.09 7.80
CA LEU A 8 -10.25 -12.51 7.43
C LEU A 8 -11.57 -13.15 7.00
N THR A 9 -12.70 -12.64 7.46
CA THR A 9 -14.03 -13.18 7.10
C THR A 9 -14.69 -12.42 5.95
N GLU A 10 -14.06 -11.36 5.43
CA GLU A 10 -14.59 -10.50 4.37
C GLU A 10 -16.01 -9.96 4.62
N LYS A 11 -16.40 -9.87 5.89
CA LYS A 11 -17.77 -9.47 6.27
C LYS A 11 -17.86 -7.98 6.52
N GLY A 12 -18.96 -7.37 6.08
CA GLY A 12 -19.28 -5.99 6.47
C GLY A 12 -19.52 -5.85 7.98
N ASN A 13 -19.33 -4.64 8.53
CA ASN A 13 -19.41 -4.37 9.99
C ASN A 13 -20.65 -4.95 10.66
N ARG A 14 -21.83 -4.85 10.03
CA ARG A 14 -23.09 -5.42 10.58
C ARG A 14 -23.07 -6.95 10.61
N LYS A 15 -22.62 -7.59 9.53
CA LYS A 15 -22.53 -9.06 9.48
C LYS A 15 -21.50 -9.59 10.47
N THR A 16 -20.40 -8.88 10.67
CA THR A 16 -19.40 -9.23 11.68
C THR A 16 -20.00 -9.12 13.09
N ALA A 17 -20.71 -8.01 13.39
CA ALA A 17 -21.40 -7.85 14.68
C ALA A 17 -22.41 -8.98 14.93
N ASN A 18 -23.28 -9.28 13.96
CA ASN A 18 -24.26 -10.39 14.10
C ASN A 18 -23.58 -11.76 14.26
N THR A 19 -22.44 -11.98 13.57
CA THR A 19 -21.68 -13.24 13.77
C THR A 19 -21.10 -13.31 15.17
N LEU A 20 -20.59 -12.20 15.71
CA LEU A 20 -20.06 -12.12 17.06
C LEU A 20 -21.17 -12.22 18.11
N GLU A 21 -22.36 -11.72 17.85
CA GLU A 21 -23.54 -11.90 18.70
C GLU A 21 -23.90 -13.39 18.89
N LEU A 22 -23.82 -14.18 17.82
CA LEU A 22 -23.97 -15.65 17.95
C LEU A 22 -22.89 -16.27 18.85
N PHE A 23 -21.66 -15.75 18.81
CA PHE A 23 -20.59 -16.20 19.70
C PHE A 23 -20.68 -15.56 21.09
N SER A 24 -21.36 -14.41 21.25
CA SER A 24 -21.55 -13.76 22.55
C SER A 24 -22.48 -14.56 23.46
N MET A 25 -23.41 -15.30 22.87
CA MET A 25 -24.23 -16.29 23.62
C MET A 25 -23.35 -17.35 24.32
N LEU A 26 -22.13 -17.58 23.76
CA LEU A 26 -21.13 -18.49 24.35
C LEU A 26 -20.08 -17.77 25.18
N GLY A 27 -19.82 -16.47 24.94
CA GLY A 27 -18.70 -15.72 25.51
C GLY A 27 -19.07 -14.43 26.28
N GLY A 28 -20.35 -14.07 26.36
CA GLY A 28 -20.85 -12.91 27.13
C GLY A 28 -20.43 -11.53 26.60
N THR A 29 -19.94 -11.44 25.36
CA THR A 29 -19.44 -10.15 24.80
C THR A 29 -20.34 -9.68 23.66
N ASP A 30 -21.14 -8.63 23.93
CA ASP A 30 -21.94 -7.96 22.88
C ASP A 30 -21.17 -6.77 22.29
N ILE A 31 -21.03 -6.75 20.96
CA ILE A 31 -20.29 -5.71 20.25
C ILE A 31 -21.13 -5.16 19.11
N SER A 32 -21.48 -3.88 19.22
CA SER A 32 -22.23 -3.21 18.17
C SER A 32 -21.40 -3.02 16.89
N TYR A 33 -22.07 -2.99 15.74
CA TYR A 33 -21.39 -2.67 14.46
C TYR A 33 -20.75 -1.28 14.44
N LYS A 34 -21.25 -0.33 15.23
CA LYS A 34 -20.67 1.01 15.40
C LYS A 34 -19.33 0.96 16.11
N THR A 35 -19.17 0.05 17.07
CA THR A 35 -17.88 -0.18 17.74
C THR A 35 -16.85 -0.67 16.74
N ILE A 36 -17.20 -1.66 15.90
CA ILE A 36 -16.32 -2.15 14.82
C ILE A 36 -15.95 -1.00 13.87
N GLU A 37 -16.93 -0.19 13.50
CA GLU A 37 -16.72 0.94 12.60
C GLU A 37 -15.76 2.00 13.17
N ARG A 38 -15.83 2.29 14.48
CA ARG A 38 -14.96 3.26 15.16
C ARG A 38 -13.51 2.81 15.24
N LEU A 39 -13.25 1.51 15.31
CA LEU A 39 -11.89 0.97 15.35
C LEU A 39 -11.04 1.38 14.14
N TYR A 40 -11.66 1.64 12.97
CA TYR A 40 -10.94 2.10 11.77
C TYR A 40 -10.43 3.55 11.83
N SER A 41 -10.81 4.31 12.84
CA SER A 41 -10.28 5.66 13.12
C SER A 41 -9.60 5.75 14.48
N ASP A 42 -9.23 4.63 15.08
CA ASP A 42 -8.59 4.55 16.39
C ASP A 42 -7.06 4.55 16.23
N GLU A 43 -6.40 5.62 16.68
CA GLU A 43 -4.96 5.80 16.58
C GLU A 43 -4.18 4.75 17.39
N PHE A 44 -4.68 4.33 18.54
CA PHE A 44 -4.04 3.28 19.33
C PHE A 44 -4.06 1.94 18.61
N LEU A 45 -5.14 1.66 17.89
CA LEU A 45 -5.24 0.45 17.10
C LEU A 45 -4.28 0.49 15.90
N GLN A 46 -4.14 1.63 15.22
CA GLN A 46 -3.15 1.82 14.15
C GLN A 46 -1.74 1.58 14.67
N LEU A 47 -1.39 2.17 15.82
CA LEU A 47 -0.11 1.94 16.47
C LEU A 47 0.11 0.47 16.87
N ALA A 48 -0.93 -0.19 17.39
CA ALA A 48 -0.85 -1.61 17.76
C ALA A 48 -0.62 -2.51 16.53
N LEU A 49 -1.26 -2.23 15.38
CA LEU A 49 -1.04 -2.96 14.14
C LEU A 49 0.36 -2.70 13.56
N PHE A 50 0.85 -1.47 13.63
CA PHE A 50 2.22 -1.13 13.27
C PHE A 50 3.23 -1.88 14.12
N ASN A 51 3.07 -1.87 15.44
CA ASN A 51 3.93 -2.64 16.36
C ASN A 51 3.89 -4.14 16.09
N LEU A 52 2.73 -4.68 15.72
CA LEU A 52 2.59 -6.08 15.33
C LEU A 52 3.40 -6.41 14.06
N LEU A 53 3.41 -5.51 13.07
CA LEU A 53 4.27 -5.64 11.89
C LEU A 53 5.74 -5.67 12.29
N ILE A 54 6.20 -4.70 13.09
CA ILE A 54 7.59 -4.64 13.59
C ILE A 54 7.98 -5.93 14.31
N LEU A 55 7.14 -6.42 15.21
CA LEU A 55 7.38 -7.68 15.93
C LEU A 55 7.46 -8.89 14.97
N SER A 56 6.61 -8.91 13.94
CA SER A 56 6.61 -9.97 12.91
C SER A 56 7.90 -9.97 12.10
N LEU A 57 8.38 -8.79 11.68
CA LEU A 57 9.65 -8.63 10.97
C LEU A 57 10.84 -9.04 11.85
N LYS A 58 10.87 -8.59 13.11
CA LYS A 58 11.90 -8.98 14.09
C LYS A 58 11.92 -10.48 14.35
N LYS A 59 10.76 -11.10 14.54
CA LYS A 59 10.64 -12.55 14.75
C LYS A 59 11.19 -13.36 13.58
N ARG A 60 11.08 -12.83 12.36
CA ARG A 60 11.63 -13.45 11.15
C ARG A 60 13.08 -13.06 10.85
N GLY A 61 13.70 -12.25 11.70
CA GLY A 61 15.07 -11.79 11.53
C GLY A 61 15.30 -10.90 10.32
N VAL A 62 14.27 -10.16 9.90
CA VAL A 62 14.33 -9.25 8.74
C VAL A 62 15.08 -7.99 9.14
N LYS A 63 16.34 -7.86 8.73
CA LYS A 63 17.20 -6.69 8.99
C LYS A 63 17.64 -6.00 7.70
N GLU A 64 17.94 -6.79 6.67
CA GLU A 64 18.35 -6.32 5.36
C GLU A 64 17.61 -7.12 4.31
N ILE A 65 17.08 -6.46 3.28
CA ILE A 65 16.21 -7.08 2.29
C ILE A 65 16.61 -6.76 0.85
N ASP A 66 16.32 -7.71 -0.01
CA ASP A 66 16.13 -7.50 -1.43
C ASP A 66 14.65 -7.27 -1.69
N ALA A 67 14.27 -6.03 -2.02
CA ALA A 67 12.88 -5.62 -2.10
C ALA A 67 12.34 -5.56 -3.53
N CYS A 68 11.03 -5.75 -3.66
CA CYS A 68 10.26 -5.29 -4.81
C CYS A 68 9.13 -4.37 -4.33
N GLY A 69 8.92 -3.28 -5.06
CA GLY A 69 7.90 -2.27 -4.75
C GLY A 69 6.95 -2.08 -5.92
N ASP A 70 5.68 -2.02 -5.60
CA ASP A 70 4.63 -1.79 -6.60
C ASP A 70 3.42 -1.11 -5.97
N ALA A 71 2.63 -0.44 -6.79
CA ALA A 71 1.38 0.16 -6.37
C ALA A 71 0.19 -0.64 -6.88
N THR A 72 -0.87 -0.60 -6.12
CA THR A 72 -2.16 -1.11 -6.54
C THR A 72 -3.26 -0.16 -6.15
N GLY A 73 -4.48 -0.45 -6.55
CA GLY A 73 -5.62 0.34 -6.17
C GLY A 73 -6.82 -0.50 -5.77
N TYR A 74 -7.57 0.06 -4.83
CA TYR A 74 -8.81 -0.52 -4.34
C TYR A 74 -9.97 0.40 -4.65
N SER A 75 -11.03 -0.15 -5.24
CA SER A 75 -12.27 0.57 -5.49
C SER A 75 -13.06 0.75 -4.19
N LEU A 76 -13.75 1.89 -4.04
CA LEU A 76 -14.65 2.10 -2.92
C LEU A 76 -16.04 1.55 -3.21
N THR A 77 -16.62 0.77 -2.31
CA THR A 77 -18.01 0.25 -2.44
C THR A 77 -19.06 1.35 -2.45
N ILE A 78 -18.69 2.53 -1.98
CA ILE A 78 -19.52 3.72 -1.90
C ILE A 78 -19.90 4.32 -3.28
N SER A 79 -19.33 3.80 -4.36
CA SER A 79 -19.46 4.36 -5.72
C SER A 79 -20.91 4.57 -6.19
N LYS A 80 -21.89 3.78 -5.73
CA LYS A 80 -23.30 3.94 -6.11
C LYS A 80 -24.01 5.14 -5.45
N HIS A 81 -23.71 5.43 -4.19
CA HIS A 81 -24.24 6.63 -3.52
C HIS A 81 -23.32 7.84 -3.72
N TYR A 82 -22.08 7.59 -4.02
CA TYR A 82 -21.07 8.58 -4.28
C TYR A 82 -21.20 9.22 -5.66
N SER A 83 -21.77 8.51 -6.65
CA SER A 83 -22.02 9.10 -7.97
C SER A 83 -22.98 10.31 -7.91
N SER A 84 -23.99 10.28 -7.03
CA SER A 84 -24.88 11.43 -6.82
C SER A 84 -24.20 12.56 -6.04
N TYR A 85 -23.35 12.23 -5.08
CA TYR A 85 -22.56 13.21 -4.31
C TYR A 85 -21.44 13.81 -5.19
N ILE A 86 -20.76 13.00 -6.00
CA ILE A 86 -19.77 13.47 -6.98
C ILE A 86 -20.42 14.30 -8.07
N LYS A 87 -21.62 13.94 -8.52
CA LYS A 87 -22.34 14.77 -9.49
C LYS A 87 -22.59 16.16 -8.92
N LYS A 88 -23.05 16.27 -7.68
CA LYS A 88 -23.20 17.55 -6.95
C LYS A 88 -21.87 18.29 -6.72
N LEU A 89 -20.77 17.57 -6.48
CA LEU A 89 -19.43 18.16 -6.34
C LEU A 89 -18.85 18.56 -7.70
N LYS A 90 -19.09 17.80 -8.78
CA LYS A 90 -18.69 18.15 -10.15
C LYS A 90 -19.46 19.36 -10.66
N ASP A 91 -20.73 19.46 -10.33
CA ASP A 91 -21.55 20.62 -10.69
C ASP A 91 -21.06 21.89 -9.96
N LYS A 92 -20.68 21.78 -8.68
CA LYS A 92 -20.02 22.87 -7.92
C LYS A 92 -18.58 23.14 -8.36
N ALA A 93 -17.83 22.16 -8.87
CA ALA A 93 -16.43 22.29 -9.28
C ALA A 93 -16.29 22.74 -10.74
N LYS A 94 -17.30 22.56 -11.58
CA LYS A 94 -17.38 23.24 -12.89
C LYS A 94 -17.43 24.75 -12.74
N GLU A 95 -17.96 25.23 -11.61
CA GLU A 95 -17.91 26.64 -11.21
C GLU A 95 -16.50 27.08 -10.72
N GLN A 96 -15.59 26.16 -10.38
CA GLN A 96 -14.28 26.43 -9.74
C GLN A 96 -13.07 25.80 -10.43
N ASN A 97 -13.16 25.35 -11.67
CA ASN A 97 -12.06 24.83 -12.53
C ASN A 97 -11.08 23.78 -11.93
N ASN A 98 -11.44 23.06 -10.87
CA ASN A 98 -10.54 22.04 -10.29
C ASN A 98 -11.35 20.88 -9.71
N PHE A 99 -11.40 19.71 -10.35
CA PHE A 99 -11.52 18.43 -9.64
C PHE A 99 -11.71 17.20 -10.54
N GLU A 100 -10.70 16.37 -10.75
CA GLU A 100 -10.88 14.95 -11.00
C GLU A 100 -10.79 14.19 -9.66
N LYS A 101 -11.92 13.79 -9.11
CA LYS A 101 -11.92 12.96 -7.91
C LYS A 101 -12.08 11.50 -8.30
N LYS A 102 -10.99 10.75 -8.29
CA LYS A 102 -11.02 9.29 -8.42
C LYS A 102 -11.52 8.69 -7.10
N CYS A 103 -12.57 7.87 -7.16
CA CYS A 103 -13.06 7.08 -6.02
C CYS A 103 -12.22 5.81 -5.85
N PHE A 104 -10.97 6.00 -5.48
CA PHE A 104 -9.96 4.98 -5.54
C PHE A 104 -8.94 5.21 -4.43
N VAL A 105 -8.55 4.17 -3.74
CA VAL A 105 -7.45 4.21 -2.78
C VAL A 105 -6.22 3.64 -3.46
N TYR A 106 -5.20 4.47 -3.62
CA TYR A 106 -3.88 4.03 -4.05
C TYR A 106 -3.16 3.42 -2.85
N ASN A 107 -2.56 2.28 -3.06
CA ASN A 107 -1.72 1.63 -2.06
C ASN A 107 -0.38 1.28 -2.69
N PHE A 108 0.72 1.63 -2.04
CA PHE A 108 2.07 1.23 -2.41
C PHE A 108 2.68 0.41 -1.28
N ALA A 109 3.36 -0.68 -1.61
CA ALA A 109 4.07 -1.47 -0.61
C ALA A 109 5.41 -1.98 -1.12
N LEU A 110 6.34 -2.19 -0.19
CA LEU A 110 7.58 -2.92 -0.40
C LEU A 110 7.47 -4.32 0.18
N MET A 111 7.77 -5.32 -0.64
CA MET A 111 7.83 -6.73 -0.26
C MET A 111 9.28 -7.20 -0.21
N ASP A 112 9.67 -7.90 0.85
CA ASP A 112 10.90 -8.67 0.90
C ASP A 112 10.80 -9.92 0.00
N LEU A 113 11.70 -10.03 -0.96
CA LEU A 113 11.72 -11.14 -1.92
C LEU A 113 11.97 -12.51 -1.26
N LYS A 114 12.75 -12.54 -0.18
CA LYS A 114 13.10 -13.78 0.52
C LYS A 114 11.93 -14.32 1.34
N ASN A 115 11.37 -13.48 2.19
CA ASN A 115 10.34 -13.89 3.15
C ASN A 115 8.91 -13.72 2.60
N LYS A 116 8.73 -13.07 1.44
CA LYS A 116 7.43 -12.76 0.84
C LYS A 116 6.51 -12.00 1.81
N MET A 117 7.08 -11.07 2.56
CA MET A 117 6.38 -10.23 3.52
C MET A 117 6.46 -8.77 3.12
N TYR A 118 5.38 -8.04 3.32
CA TYR A 118 5.43 -6.59 3.25
C TYR A 118 6.23 -6.02 4.42
N VAL A 119 7.14 -5.10 4.11
CA VAL A 119 8.01 -4.44 5.08
C VAL A 119 7.48 -3.06 5.43
N CYS A 120 7.01 -2.35 4.45
CA CYS A 120 6.31 -1.08 4.63
C CYS A 120 5.25 -0.89 3.55
N PHE A 121 4.30 -0.03 3.83
CA PHE A 121 3.22 0.34 2.92
C PHE A 121 2.76 1.77 3.16
N GLY A 122 2.06 2.33 2.19
CA GLY A 122 1.41 3.62 2.32
C GLY A 122 0.16 3.68 1.45
N SER A 123 -0.87 4.35 1.93
CA SER A 123 -2.12 4.54 1.21
C SER A 123 -2.44 6.01 1.00
N SER A 124 -3.14 6.30 -0.09
CA SER A 124 -3.60 7.64 -0.41
C SER A 124 -4.88 7.64 -1.23
N LEU A 125 -5.76 8.59 -0.93
CA LEU A 125 -6.94 8.89 -1.74
C LEU A 125 -6.63 9.86 -2.88
N ARG A 126 -5.41 10.40 -2.93
CA ARG A 126 -5.03 11.46 -3.90
C ARG A 126 -4.21 10.93 -5.05
N SER A 127 -3.10 10.22 -4.74
CA SER A 127 -2.16 9.79 -5.76
C SER A 127 -1.29 8.62 -5.31
N GLU A 128 -0.77 7.90 -6.28
CA GLU A 128 0.24 6.86 -6.09
C GLU A 128 1.55 7.42 -5.51
N LYS A 129 1.93 8.64 -5.90
CA LYS A 129 3.09 9.32 -5.34
C LYS A 129 2.96 9.53 -3.83
N GLU A 130 1.81 10.02 -3.35
CA GLU A 130 1.59 10.20 -1.91
C GLU A 130 1.59 8.88 -1.16
N ALA A 131 1.04 7.80 -1.76
CA ALA A 131 1.12 6.46 -1.19
C ALA A 131 2.58 5.98 -1.08
N PHE A 132 3.39 6.19 -2.12
CA PHE A 132 4.82 5.91 -2.09
C PHE A 132 5.54 6.71 -1.01
N ASP A 133 5.31 8.02 -0.91
CA ASP A 133 5.98 8.88 0.07
C ASP A 133 5.65 8.45 1.52
N LYS A 134 4.40 8.07 1.80
CA LYS A 134 3.98 7.50 3.10
C LYS A 134 4.68 6.16 3.38
N ALA A 135 4.79 5.28 2.39
CA ALA A 135 5.52 4.01 2.55
C ALA A 135 7.00 4.24 2.84
N MET A 136 7.64 5.23 2.21
CA MET A 136 9.03 5.60 2.48
C MET A 136 9.20 6.23 3.87
N GLN A 137 8.21 6.94 4.37
CA GLN A 137 8.20 7.40 5.76
C GLN A 137 8.13 6.23 6.72
N MET A 138 7.19 5.32 6.53
CA MET A 138 7.05 4.10 7.34
C MET A 138 8.34 3.25 7.32
N LEU A 139 9.01 3.14 6.17
CA LEU A 139 10.27 2.40 6.04
C LEU A 139 11.35 2.91 6.99
N ARG A 140 11.43 4.24 7.19
CA ARG A 140 12.38 4.85 8.12
C ARG A 140 12.12 4.45 9.57
N ASP A 141 10.83 4.22 9.92
CA ASP A 141 10.43 3.85 11.28
C ASP A 141 10.60 2.34 11.55
N VAL A 142 10.68 1.52 10.50
CA VAL A 142 10.77 0.05 10.60
C VAL A 142 12.19 -0.45 10.87
N ASP A 143 13.24 0.37 10.66
CA ASP A 143 14.67 0.03 10.83
C ASP A 143 15.09 -1.20 10.02
N VAL A 144 14.67 -1.29 8.76
CA VAL A 144 15.08 -2.34 7.81
C VAL A 144 15.88 -1.71 6.68
N LYS A 145 17.10 -2.25 6.43
CA LYS A 145 17.95 -1.79 5.34
C LYS A 145 17.53 -2.42 4.01
N ILE A 146 17.52 -1.63 2.96
CA ILE A 146 17.27 -2.11 1.60
C ILE A 146 18.61 -2.31 0.90
N LYS A 147 18.98 -3.57 0.64
CA LYS A 147 20.16 -3.91 -0.16
C LYS A 147 19.94 -3.67 -1.64
N SER A 148 18.80 -4.09 -2.15
CA SER A 148 18.39 -3.84 -3.53
C SER A 148 16.88 -3.66 -3.64
N ILE A 149 16.45 -2.88 -4.63
CA ILE A 149 15.02 -2.60 -4.86
C ILE A 149 14.67 -2.69 -6.36
N ARG A 150 13.51 -3.27 -6.65
CA ARG A 150 12.90 -3.37 -7.99
C ARG A 150 11.61 -2.58 -7.99
N LEU A 151 11.52 -1.61 -8.89
CA LEU A 151 10.36 -0.71 -8.99
C LEU A 151 9.78 -0.75 -10.41
N ASP A 152 8.48 -0.51 -10.53
CA ASP A 152 7.85 -0.39 -11.82
C ASP A 152 8.37 0.83 -12.60
N ARG A 153 8.21 0.78 -13.92
CA ARG A 153 8.59 1.85 -14.84
C ARG A 153 7.95 3.21 -14.50
N TYR A 154 6.81 3.21 -13.80
CA TYR A 154 6.21 4.45 -13.29
C TYR A 154 7.19 5.24 -12.45
N TYR A 155 7.97 4.57 -11.58
CA TYR A 155 8.96 5.16 -10.67
C TYR A 155 10.29 5.49 -11.37
N SER A 156 10.39 5.32 -12.69
CA SER A 156 11.59 5.66 -13.46
C SER A 156 11.74 7.17 -13.59
N CYS A 157 12.16 7.78 -12.50
CA CYS A 157 12.61 9.16 -12.48
C CYS A 157 13.55 9.41 -11.27
N PRO A 158 14.43 10.43 -11.36
CA PRO A 158 15.44 10.71 -10.32
C PRO A 158 14.88 10.91 -8.92
N ILE A 159 13.69 11.51 -8.78
CA ILE A 159 13.03 11.80 -7.49
C ILE A 159 12.81 10.51 -6.68
N TYR A 160 12.44 9.41 -7.32
CA TYR A 160 12.23 8.13 -6.64
C TYR A 160 13.56 7.39 -6.44
N VAL A 161 14.39 7.30 -7.49
CA VAL A 161 15.65 6.53 -7.47
C VAL A 161 16.66 7.10 -6.47
N ASN A 162 16.78 8.42 -6.39
CA ASN A 162 17.71 9.10 -5.48
C ASN A 162 17.35 8.93 -3.99
N GLN A 163 16.18 8.42 -3.64
CA GLN A 163 15.84 8.07 -2.25
C GLN A 163 16.60 6.83 -1.77
N PHE A 164 17.06 5.96 -2.69
CA PHE A 164 17.74 4.69 -2.39
C PHE A 164 19.26 4.78 -2.59
N LYS A 165 19.91 5.76 -1.96
CA LYS A 165 21.34 6.07 -2.18
C LYS A 165 22.26 4.88 -1.95
N GLU A 166 21.99 4.07 -0.90
CA GLU A 166 22.80 2.94 -0.49
C GLU A 166 22.37 1.60 -1.09
N SER A 167 21.24 1.58 -1.83
CA SER A 167 20.66 0.35 -2.37
C SER A 167 20.96 0.20 -3.86
N LYS A 168 21.04 -1.02 -4.37
CA LYS A 168 21.00 -1.27 -5.81
C LYS A 168 19.58 -1.08 -6.31
N VAL A 169 19.38 -0.21 -7.31
CA VAL A 169 18.05 0.06 -7.88
C VAL A 169 17.94 -0.58 -9.25
N TYR A 170 16.85 -1.35 -9.44
CA TYR A 170 16.51 -1.98 -10.72
C TYR A 170 15.19 -1.40 -11.23
N ILE A 171 15.26 -0.71 -12.35
CA ILE A 171 14.13 -0.01 -12.96
C ILE A 171 14.32 0.08 -14.48
N ILE A 172 13.25 -0.03 -15.24
CA ILE A 172 13.35 0.16 -16.69
C ILE A 172 13.25 1.64 -17.04
N PRO A 173 14.25 2.24 -17.68
CA PRO A 173 14.21 3.63 -18.06
C PRO A 173 13.05 3.97 -19.00
N LYS A 174 12.50 5.16 -18.88
CA LYS A 174 11.57 5.73 -19.86
C LYS A 174 12.32 6.13 -21.13
N LYS A 175 11.62 6.25 -22.25
CA LYS A 175 12.21 6.79 -23.49
C LYS A 175 12.69 8.23 -23.25
N LYS A 176 13.79 8.62 -23.87
CA LYS A 176 14.38 9.98 -23.81
C LYS A 176 14.77 10.42 -22.40
N VAL A 177 15.45 9.53 -21.66
CA VAL A 177 15.95 9.82 -20.32
C VAL A 177 17.21 10.68 -20.40
N ASN A 178 17.29 11.73 -19.58
CA ASN A 178 18.52 12.49 -19.37
C ASN A 178 19.35 11.81 -18.25
N LEU A 179 20.67 11.74 -18.43
CA LEU A 179 21.61 11.14 -17.49
C LEU A 179 22.00 12.08 -16.33
N GLU A 180 21.82 13.38 -16.49
CA GLU A 180 22.36 14.43 -15.61
C GLU A 180 21.45 14.76 -14.41
N HIS A 181 20.97 13.73 -13.66
CA HIS A 181 20.04 13.96 -12.55
C HIS A 181 20.47 13.30 -11.22
N GLY A 182 21.78 13.37 -10.91
CA GLY A 182 22.35 12.89 -9.66
C GLY A 182 23.05 11.52 -9.78
N ALA A 183 24.02 11.32 -8.90
CA ALA A 183 24.93 10.17 -8.95
C ALA A 183 24.21 8.81 -8.95
N LYS A 184 23.21 8.65 -8.10
CA LYS A 184 22.46 7.39 -8.00
C LYS A 184 21.64 7.07 -9.25
N TRP A 185 21.04 8.09 -9.85
CA TRP A 185 20.33 7.96 -11.11
C TRP A 185 21.27 7.54 -12.23
N THR A 186 22.41 8.21 -12.38
CA THR A 186 23.44 7.91 -13.40
C THR A 186 24.00 6.50 -13.21
N GLU A 187 24.31 6.10 -11.96
CA GLU A 187 24.73 4.73 -11.62
C GLU A 187 23.70 3.69 -12.06
N THR A 188 22.43 3.94 -11.74
CA THR A 188 21.32 3.00 -12.06
C THR A 188 21.18 2.81 -13.58
N LEU A 189 21.23 3.91 -14.34
CA LEU A 189 21.16 3.85 -15.80
C LEU A 189 22.41 3.22 -16.42
N GLY A 190 23.60 3.51 -15.87
CA GLY A 190 24.86 2.86 -16.28
C GLY A 190 24.80 1.35 -16.10
N ASN A 191 24.35 0.89 -14.95
CA ASN A 191 24.18 -0.56 -14.67
C ASN A 191 23.19 -1.22 -15.66
N PHE A 192 22.11 -0.54 -16.02
CA PHE A 192 21.17 -1.02 -17.04
C PHE A 192 21.83 -1.12 -18.41
N LEU A 193 22.65 -0.15 -18.81
CA LEU A 193 23.27 -0.12 -20.15
C LEU A 193 24.43 -1.13 -20.28
N PHE A 194 25.27 -1.25 -19.27
CA PHE A 194 26.49 -2.07 -19.35
C PHE A 194 26.27 -3.54 -18.95
N ASN A 195 25.25 -3.82 -18.14
CA ASN A 195 24.98 -5.18 -17.63
C ASN A 195 23.51 -5.59 -17.90
N THR A 196 23.00 -5.30 -19.09
CA THR A 196 21.56 -5.38 -19.41
C THR A 196 20.93 -6.72 -19.06
N MET A 197 21.57 -7.85 -19.37
CA MET A 197 20.97 -9.18 -19.15
C MET A 197 20.82 -9.49 -17.66
N GLU A 198 21.90 -9.39 -16.89
CA GLU A 198 21.86 -9.58 -15.42
C GLU A 198 20.92 -8.59 -14.73
N TYR A 199 20.92 -7.34 -15.21
CA TYR A 199 20.03 -6.31 -14.70
C TYR A 199 18.55 -6.66 -14.93
N LEU A 200 18.20 -7.19 -16.09
CA LEU A 200 16.82 -7.58 -16.41
C LEU A 200 16.39 -8.81 -15.60
N GLU A 201 17.26 -9.79 -15.39
CA GLU A 201 16.97 -10.94 -14.52
C GLU A 201 16.61 -10.48 -13.10
N GLU A 202 17.38 -9.54 -12.56
CA GLU A 202 17.10 -8.95 -11.24
C GLU A 202 15.83 -8.10 -11.26
N TYR A 203 15.61 -7.31 -12.31
CA TYR A 203 14.42 -6.51 -12.48
C TYR A 203 13.13 -7.35 -12.50
N PHE A 204 13.12 -8.46 -13.22
CA PHE A 204 11.92 -9.31 -13.36
C PHE A 204 11.49 -9.99 -12.06
N LYS A 205 12.34 -10.02 -11.04
CA LYS A 205 11.92 -10.43 -9.68
C LYS A 205 10.83 -9.50 -9.10
N ARG A 206 10.60 -8.34 -9.72
CA ARG A 206 9.48 -7.43 -9.42
C ARG A 206 8.11 -8.11 -9.52
N ASN A 207 7.95 -9.08 -10.40
CA ASN A 207 6.68 -9.81 -10.57
C ASN A 207 6.16 -10.47 -9.28
N ASN A 208 7.02 -10.60 -8.25
CA ASN A 208 6.60 -11.06 -6.93
C ASN A 208 5.64 -10.07 -6.23
N SER A 209 5.79 -8.75 -6.44
CA SER A 209 4.87 -7.77 -5.87
C SER A 209 3.48 -7.85 -6.52
N GLU A 210 3.43 -8.06 -7.83
CA GLU A 210 2.16 -8.27 -8.54
C GLU A 210 1.43 -9.52 -8.04
N SER A 211 2.18 -10.61 -7.84
CA SER A 211 1.64 -11.85 -7.26
C SER A 211 1.16 -11.65 -5.81
N GLY A 212 1.87 -10.84 -5.02
CA GLY A 212 1.47 -10.46 -3.68
C GLY A 212 0.13 -9.73 -3.68
N TRP A 213 0.00 -8.67 -4.50
CA TRP A 213 -1.26 -7.93 -4.62
C TRP A 213 -2.42 -8.78 -5.14
N ALA A 214 -2.17 -9.69 -6.07
CA ALA A 214 -3.19 -10.63 -6.55
C ALA A 214 -3.68 -11.56 -5.44
N SER A 215 -2.76 -12.07 -4.60
CA SER A 215 -3.08 -12.88 -3.43
C SER A 215 -3.88 -12.12 -2.39
N ASP A 216 -3.47 -10.89 -2.06
CA ASP A 216 -4.17 -10.03 -1.10
C ASP A 216 -5.60 -9.73 -1.56
N LYS A 217 -5.75 -9.35 -2.83
CA LYS A 217 -7.08 -9.07 -3.40
C LYS A 217 -7.96 -10.32 -3.47
N LYS A 218 -7.38 -11.50 -3.65
CA LYS A 218 -8.10 -12.76 -3.59
C LYS A 218 -8.54 -13.09 -2.15
N MET A 219 -7.71 -12.76 -1.16
CA MET A 219 -7.96 -13.06 0.26
C MET A 219 -8.89 -12.02 0.93
N PHE A 220 -8.67 -10.73 0.66
CA PHE A 220 -9.34 -9.62 1.36
C PHE A 220 -10.34 -8.86 0.49
N GLY A 221 -10.44 -9.22 -0.80
CA GLY A 221 -11.34 -8.57 -1.74
C GLY A 221 -10.73 -7.38 -2.48
N TRP A 222 -11.49 -6.86 -3.44
CA TRP A 222 -11.07 -5.79 -4.37
C TRP A 222 -11.59 -4.41 -3.98
N LYS A 223 -12.37 -4.33 -2.88
CA LYS A 223 -13.15 -3.14 -2.53
C LYS A 223 -13.03 -2.81 -1.06
N ILE A 224 -12.83 -1.54 -0.78
CA ILE A 224 -12.89 -0.99 0.57
C ILE A 224 -14.33 -0.61 0.89
N SER A 225 -14.86 -1.14 1.98
CA SER A 225 -16.27 -0.96 2.39
C SER A 225 -16.48 0.22 3.36
N GLN A 226 -15.43 0.96 3.71
CA GLN A 226 -15.55 2.11 4.60
C GLN A 226 -16.13 3.32 3.86
N LYS A 227 -16.99 4.09 4.55
CA LYS A 227 -17.68 5.25 3.98
C LYS A 227 -17.00 6.59 4.30
N ARG A 228 -16.30 6.67 5.40
CA ARG A 228 -15.62 7.89 5.87
C ARG A 228 -14.16 7.86 5.43
N TYR A 229 -13.65 9.02 5.02
CA TYR A 229 -12.27 9.16 4.54
C TYR A 229 -11.23 8.81 5.61
N ASP A 230 -11.47 9.24 6.87
CA ASP A 230 -10.61 8.96 8.01
C ASP A 230 -10.51 7.47 8.38
N ARG A 231 -11.30 6.62 7.75
CA ARG A 231 -11.34 5.16 7.98
C ARG A 231 -10.87 4.33 6.78
N MET A 232 -10.70 4.98 5.64
CA MET A 232 -10.35 4.28 4.40
C MET A 232 -8.86 3.91 4.34
N ASP A 233 -8.00 4.71 4.96
CA ASP A 233 -6.55 4.46 5.01
C ASP A 233 -6.22 3.22 5.85
N MET A 234 -7.10 2.81 6.75
CA MET A 234 -6.89 1.68 7.65
C MET A 234 -7.65 0.42 7.22
N ALA A 235 -8.52 0.52 6.20
CA ALA A 235 -9.38 -0.58 5.76
C ALA A 235 -8.68 -1.51 4.67
#